data_5d4d0acd8951d5c27b98519438ca042a
#
_entry.id   5d4d0acd8951d5c27b98519438ca042a
#
_cell.length_a   1.000
_cell.length_b   1.000
_cell.length_c   1.000
_cell.angle_alpha   90.00
_cell.angle_beta   90.00
_cell.angle_gamma   90.00
#
_symmetry.space_group_name_H-M   'P 1'
#
loop_
_entity.id
_entity.type
_entity.pdbx_description
1 polymer ?
#
loop_
_entity_poly.entity_id
_entity_poly.type
_entity_poly.pdbx_seq_one_letter_code
_entity_poly.pdbx_strand_id
1 'polypeptide(L)' 'PELPERLAAELVRIVGVLRGMQLKKLPSVAETIDWGRTLLALGMDTIDDATIAATMGVVLKHQSDQQRAAGELRLN' A
#
# COMPACT_ATOMS: atom_id res chain seq x y z
N PRO A 1 -18.93 3.14 -0.38
CA PRO A 1 -17.98 2.69 0.61
C PRO A 1 -16.82 3.64 0.70
N GLU A 2 -16.83 4.32 1.80
CA GLU A 2 -15.83 5.31 2.04
C GLU A 2 -14.77 4.76 2.96
N LEU A 3 -13.53 5.14 2.69
CA LEU A 3 -12.43 4.76 3.55
C LEU A 3 -12.42 5.66 4.77
N PRO A 4 -12.15 5.11 5.96
CA PRO A 4 -11.92 5.95 7.13
C PRO A 4 -10.81 6.96 6.83
N GLU A 5 -10.96 8.16 7.34
CA GLU A 5 -10.04 9.25 7.05
C GLU A 5 -8.61 8.89 7.42
N ARG A 6 -8.42 8.24 8.57
CA ARG A 6 -7.09 7.84 9.01
C ARG A 6 -6.45 6.85 8.04
N LEU A 7 -7.24 5.87 7.58
CA LEU A 7 -6.73 4.87 6.65
C LEU A 7 -6.40 5.51 5.31
N ALA A 8 -7.26 6.42 4.83
CA ALA A 8 -7.01 7.12 3.58
C ALA A 8 -5.71 7.94 3.65
N ALA A 9 -5.49 8.62 4.77
CA ALA A 9 -4.27 9.42 4.96
C ALA A 9 -3.03 8.53 4.94
N GLU A 10 -3.09 7.36 5.57
CA GLU A 10 -1.97 6.42 5.57
C GLU A 10 -1.69 5.88 4.17
N LEU A 11 -2.74 5.57 3.42
CA LEU A 11 -2.57 5.10 2.05
C LEU A 11 -1.93 6.16 1.16
N VAL A 12 -2.37 7.41 1.29
CA VAL A 12 -1.80 8.51 0.53
C VAL A 12 -0.33 8.67 0.85
N ARG A 13 0.04 8.57 2.12
CA ARG A 13 1.43 8.68 2.54
C ARG A 13 2.29 7.57 1.91
N ILE A 14 1.80 6.33 1.99
CA ILE A 14 2.55 5.18 1.48
C ILE A 14 2.67 5.25 -0.04
N VAL A 15 1.57 5.54 -0.72
CA VAL A 15 1.61 5.64 -2.18
C VAL A 15 2.51 6.79 -2.61
N GLY A 16 2.56 7.88 -1.82
CA GLY A 16 3.48 8.97 -2.09
C GLY A 16 4.93 8.52 -2.04
N VAL A 17 5.29 7.66 -1.06
CA VAL A 17 6.63 7.10 -0.99
C VAL A 17 6.90 6.23 -2.22
N LEU A 18 5.94 5.37 -2.58
CA LEU A 18 6.10 4.48 -3.73
C LEU A 18 6.30 5.26 -5.02
N ARG A 19 5.58 6.38 -5.18
CA ARG A 19 5.70 7.20 -6.39
C ARG A 19 7.04 7.91 -6.50
N GLY A 20 7.75 8.08 -5.39
CA GLY A 20 9.09 8.63 -5.40
C GLY A 20 10.15 7.61 -5.76
N MET A 21 9.79 6.34 -5.91
CA MET A 21 10.71 5.28 -6.24
C MET A 21 10.67 4.99 -7.74
N GLN A 22 11.74 4.38 -8.23
CA GLN A 22 11.77 3.93 -9.63
C GLN A 22 11.28 2.50 -9.70
N LEU A 23 9.97 2.34 -9.65
CA LEU A 23 9.35 1.02 -9.72
C LEU A 23 9.01 0.69 -11.15
N LYS A 24 8.94 -0.62 -11.46
CA LYS A 24 8.55 -1.08 -12.80
C LYS A 24 7.14 -0.65 -13.13
N LYS A 25 6.26 -0.62 -12.12
CA LYS A 25 4.89 -0.20 -12.31
C LYS A 25 4.40 0.48 -11.05
N LEU A 26 3.94 1.72 -11.19
CA LEU A 26 3.36 2.47 -10.07
C LEU A 26 1.89 2.07 -9.90
N PRO A 27 1.39 2.08 -8.65
CA PRO A 27 -0.02 1.78 -8.43
C PRO A 27 -0.90 2.89 -9.00
N SER A 28 -1.99 2.49 -9.62
CA SER A 28 -3.00 3.42 -10.11
C SER A 28 -3.90 3.85 -8.96
N VAL A 29 -4.75 4.85 -9.21
CA VAL A 29 -5.75 5.27 -8.23
C VAL A 29 -6.69 4.09 -7.92
N ALA A 30 -7.12 3.36 -8.93
CA ALA A 30 -8.02 2.23 -8.74
C ALA A 30 -7.36 1.16 -7.86
N GLU A 31 -6.09 0.86 -8.11
CA GLU A 31 -5.37 -0.12 -7.31
C GLU A 31 -5.18 0.33 -5.87
N THR A 32 -4.98 1.62 -5.67
CA THR A 32 -4.87 2.20 -4.33
C THR A 32 -6.18 2.06 -3.57
N ILE A 33 -7.30 2.31 -4.24
CA ILE A 33 -8.62 2.16 -3.63
C ILE A 33 -8.89 0.70 -3.30
N ASP A 34 -8.53 -0.21 -4.19
CA ASP A 34 -8.69 -1.65 -3.94
C ASP A 34 -7.88 -2.09 -2.73
N TRP A 35 -6.69 -1.55 -2.57
CA TRP A 35 -5.87 -1.83 -1.40
C TRP A 35 -6.59 -1.38 -0.13
N GLY A 36 -7.14 -0.16 -0.15
CA GLY A 36 -7.90 0.36 0.99
C GLY A 36 -9.08 -0.52 1.32
N ARG A 37 -9.81 -0.98 0.31
CA ARG A 37 -10.96 -1.87 0.52
C ARG A 37 -10.54 -3.20 1.12
N THR A 38 -9.40 -3.73 0.67
CA THR A 38 -8.86 -4.96 1.22
C THR A 38 -8.56 -4.80 2.70
N LEU A 39 -7.94 -3.69 3.08
CA LEU A 39 -7.61 -3.43 4.48
C LEU A 39 -8.88 -3.30 5.32
N LEU A 40 -9.90 -2.63 4.79
CA LEU A 40 -11.18 -2.53 5.50
C LEU A 40 -11.83 -3.90 5.68
N ALA A 41 -11.78 -4.73 4.66
CA ALA A 41 -12.34 -6.08 4.74
C ALA A 41 -11.64 -6.91 5.80
N LEU A 42 -10.37 -6.60 6.08
CA LEU A 42 -9.61 -7.27 7.14
C LEU A 42 -9.83 -6.63 8.51
N GLY A 43 -10.73 -5.63 8.60
CA GLY A 43 -11.03 -4.98 9.86
C GLY A 43 -10.01 -3.95 10.29
N MET A 44 -9.18 -3.46 9.37
CA MET A 44 -8.11 -2.52 9.68
C MET A 44 -8.59 -1.09 9.48
N ASP A 45 -8.36 -0.23 10.46
CA ASP A 45 -8.59 1.21 10.30
C ASP A 45 -7.27 1.98 10.31
N THR A 46 -6.17 1.29 10.55
CA THR A 46 -4.80 1.82 10.45
C THR A 46 -3.95 0.76 9.78
N ILE A 47 -2.78 1.16 9.31
CA ILE A 47 -1.87 0.25 8.63
C ILE A 47 -0.63 0.06 9.48
N ASP A 48 -0.32 -1.21 9.81
CA ASP A 48 0.94 -1.54 10.45
C ASP A 48 1.87 -2.21 9.42
N ASP A 49 3.13 -2.37 9.81
CA ASP A 49 4.15 -2.89 8.89
C ASP A 49 3.81 -4.29 8.40
N ALA A 50 3.30 -5.14 9.27
CA ALA A 50 2.96 -6.51 8.90
C ALA A 50 1.84 -6.53 7.87
N THR A 51 0.84 -5.67 8.05
CA THR A 51 -0.28 -5.58 7.12
C THR A 51 0.16 -5.03 5.77
N ILE A 52 1.04 -4.02 5.77
CA ILE A 52 1.59 -3.50 4.52
C ILE A 52 2.30 -4.61 3.76
N ALA A 53 3.18 -5.35 4.44
CA ALA A 53 3.94 -6.42 3.80
C ALA A 53 3.01 -7.50 3.25
N ALA A 54 2.00 -7.90 4.03
CA ALA A 54 1.10 -8.98 3.64
C ALA A 54 0.21 -8.60 2.45
N THR A 55 -0.15 -7.32 2.32
CA THR A 55 -1.08 -6.88 1.28
C THR A 55 -0.39 -6.16 0.12
N MET A 56 0.92 -6.06 0.14
CA MET A 56 1.67 -5.31 -0.88
C MET A 56 1.37 -5.80 -2.30
N GLY A 57 1.10 -7.09 -2.47
CA GLY A 57 0.79 -7.67 -3.77
C GLY A 57 -0.50 -7.17 -4.38
N VAL A 58 -1.37 -6.51 -3.61
CA VAL A 58 -2.59 -5.92 -4.15
C VAL A 58 -2.24 -4.72 -5.03
N VAL A 59 -1.21 -3.96 -4.66
CA VAL A 59 -0.83 -2.75 -5.38
C VAL A 59 0.34 -2.94 -6.31
N LEU A 60 1.33 -3.74 -5.92
CA LEU A 60 2.55 -3.93 -6.71
C LEU A 60 2.56 -5.33 -7.29
N LYS A 61 2.54 -5.40 -8.62
CA LYS A 61 2.42 -6.69 -9.33
C LYS A 61 3.75 -7.38 -9.53
N HIS A 62 4.87 -6.64 -9.45
CA HIS A 62 6.20 -7.22 -9.66
C HIS A 62 6.86 -7.46 -8.32
N GLN A 63 7.34 -8.69 -8.11
CA GLN A 63 7.95 -9.06 -6.84
C GLN A 63 9.17 -8.19 -6.51
N SER A 64 9.95 -7.82 -7.52
CA SER A 64 11.09 -6.95 -7.30
C SER A 64 10.67 -5.58 -6.77
N ASP A 65 9.54 -5.06 -7.24
CA ASP A 65 9.00 -3.80 -6.75
C ASP A 65 8.52 -3.96 -5.31
N GLN A 66 7.88 -5.08 -4.98
CA GLN A 66 7.45 -5.35 -3.62
C GLN A 66 8.63 -5.36 -2.66
N GLN A 67 9.74 -5.97 -3.06
CA GLN A 67 10.94 -6.04 -2.23
C GLN A 67 11.58 -4.67 -2.05
N ARG A 68 11.63 -3.88 -3.11
CA ARG A 68 12.18 -2.53 -3.03
C ARG A 68 11.32 -1.64 -2.14
N ALA A 69 10.00 -1.74 -2.28
CA ALA A 69 9.07 -0.97 -1.45
C ALA A 69 9.20 -1.35 0.01
N ALA A 70 9.33 -2.64 0.31
CA ALA A 70 9.49 -3.11 1.68
C ALA A 70 10.76 -2.51 2.30
N GLY A 71 11.85 -2.47 1.55
CA GLY A 71 13.10 -1.87 2.02
C GLY A 71 12.97 -0.38 2.27
N GLU A 72 12.35 0.34 1.32
CA GLU A 72 12.20 1.79 1.44
C GLU A 72 11.28 2.17 2.59
N LEU A 73 10.24 1.39 2.81
CA LEU A 73 9.31 1.62 3.92
C LEU A 73 9.82 1.01 5.23
N ARG A 74 11.00 0.36 5.18
CA ARG A 74 11.64 -0.26 6.35
C ARG A 74 10.79 -1.36 6.96
N LEU A 75 10.18 -2.15 6.11
CA LEU A 75 9.40 -3.32 6.53
C LEU A 75 10.34 -4.52 6.63
N ASN A 76 10.32 -5.17 7.75
CA ASN A 76 11.16 -6.36 7.95
C ASN A 76 10.32 -7.52 8.41
#